data_9050cb50e7026af67fecc3eb62c9b5cb
#
_entry.id   9050cb50e7026af67fecc3eb62c9b5cb
#
_cell.length_a   1.000
_cell.length_b   1.000
_cell.length_c   1.000
_cell.angle_alpha   90.00
_cell.angle_beta   90.00
_cell.angle_gamma   90.00
#
_symmetry.space_group_name_H-M   'P 1'
#
loop_
_entity.id
_entity.type
_entity.pdbx_description
1 polymer ?
#
loop_
_entity_poly.entity_id
_entity_poly.type
_entity_poly.pdbx_seq_one_letter_code
_entity_poly.pdbx_strand_id
1 'polypeptide(L)'
;MCYTVFLETNRGAKYMKLTHKHTLAASYLGYITQAVVNNLTPLLFVVFETSLGISIGRISLLITVNFGVQMLVDLLSAKWINVIGTRRAIVAAHAFAAAGLVALGVLPYRTADPYVGVLCAVCLCAVGGGITEVLISPIVEALPSEDKAGSMSLLHAFYCWGHVGVVVLSTLYFALAGTGRWALLPVLWAVLPLCNMVLFARVPLCKLAGDEHHTPLRALLKSKMIWLFLLMMVCA
;
A
#
# COMPACT_ATOMS: atom_id res chain seq x y z
N MET A 1 17.24 6.98 17.97
CA MET A 1 18.41 6.08 17.83
C MET A 1 18.11 5.08 16.73
N CYS A 2 18.70 5.24 15.53
CA CYS A 2 18.46 4.34 14.40
C CYS A 2 19.18 3.01 14.62
N TYR A 3 18.45 1.90 14.59
CA TYR A 3 19.06 0.59 14.66
C TYR A 3 19.70 0.21 13.33
N THR A 4 21.03 0.21 13.29
CA THR A 4 21.79 -0.50 12.27
C THR A 4 21.78 -1.97 12.65
N VAL A 5 20.95 -2.79 12.03
CA VAL A 5 21.02 -4.23 12.20
C VAL A 5 22.27 -4.71 11.47
N PHE A 6 23.35 -4.89 12.21
CA PHE A 6 24.53 -5.63 11.78
C PHE A 6 24.15 -7.12 11.71
N LEU A 7 23.87 -7.60 10.53
CA LEU A 7 24.08 -9.02 10.22
C LEU A 7 25.54 -9.17 9.78
N GLU A 8 26.44 -9.34 10.73
CA GLU A 8 27.74 -9.95 10.47
C GLU A 8 27.53 -11.42 10.12
N THR A 9 27.41 -11.69 8.84
CA THR A 9 27.69 -13.05 8.31
C THR A 9 28.89 -12.92 7.41
N ASN A 10 30.01 -13.36 7.96
CA ASN A 10 31.31 -13.51 7.37
C ASN A 10 31.21 -14.39 6.12
N ARG A 11 31.30 -13.79 4.93
CA ARG A 11 31.84 -14.38 3.67
C ARG A 11 31.83 -13.28 2.59
N GLY A 12 33.00 -13.00 2.05
CA GLY A 12 33.48 -12.06 1.06
C GLY A 12 32.61 -11.64 -0.14
N ALA A 13 31.34 -11.29 0.05
CA ALA A 13 30.52 -10.61 -0.93
C ALA A 13 30.39 -9.13 -0.51
N LYS A 14 30.76 -8.23 -1.41
CA LYS A 14 30.67 -6.78 -1.24
C LYS A 14 29.18 -6.37 -1.22
N TYR A 15 28.50 -6.59 -0.09
CA TYR A 15 27.10 -6.18 0.08
C TYR A 15 27.04 -4.65 0.10
N MET A 16 26.27 -4.10 -0.82
CA MET A 16 25.96 -2.69 -0.86
C MET A 16 25.28 -2.29 0.46
N LYS A 17 25.92 -1.43 1.27
CA LYS A 17 25.36 -0.96 2.53
C LYS A 17 24.11 -0.14 2.21
N LEU A 18 22.92 -0.65 2.53
CA LEU A 18 21.66 0.07 2.38
C LEU A 18 21.63 1.23 3.38
N THR A 19 21.24 2.41 2.90
CA THR A 19 21.21 3.67 3.67
C THR A 19 19.78 4.17 3.81
N HIS A 20 19.56 5.24 4.60
CA HIS A 20 18.27 5.91 4.71
C HIS A 20 17.71 6.40 3.38
N LYS A 21 18.56 6.72 2.40
CA LYS A 21 18.12 7.04 1.02
C LYS A 21 17.39 5.87 0.36
N HIS A 22 17.81 4.64 0.60
CA HIS A 22 17.12 3.45 0.09
C HIS A 22 15.79 3.22 0.82
N THR A 23 15.70 3.58 2.12
CA THR A 23 14.42 3.55 2.84
C THR A 23 13.44 4.57 2.27
N LEU A 24 13.93 5.77 1.96
CA LEU A 24 13.12 6.81 1.31
C LEU A 24 12.63 6.34 -0.08
N ALA A 25 13.52 5.75 -0.89
CA ALA A 25 13.14 5.18 -2.19
C ALA A 25 12.11 4.04 -2.04
N ALA A 26 12.28 3.15 -1.04
CA ALA A 26 11.30 2.11 -0.75
C ALA A 26 9.93 2.70 -0.36
N SER A 27 9.92 3.81 0.38
CA SER A 27 8.71 4.51 0.76
C SER A 27 7.99 5.12 -0.46
N TYR A 28 8.74 5.71 -1.39
CA TYR A 28 8.18 6.21 -2.65
C TYR A 28 7.59 5.08 -3.51
N LEU A 29 8.29 3.95 -3.64
CA LEU A 29 7.76 2.76 -4.30
C LEU A 29 6.55 2.18 -3.57
N GLY A 30 6.49 2.31 -2.25
CA GLY A 30 5.33 1.93 -1.45
C GLY A 30 4.09 2.75 -1.79
N TYR A 31 4.22 4.07 -2.01
CA TYR A 31 3.11 4.90 -2.43
C TYR A 31 2.71 4.67 -3.90
N ILE A 32 3.65 4.30 -4.78
CA ILE A 32 3.28 3.79 -6.11
C ILE A 32 2.50 2.47 -5.98
N THR A 33 2.91 1.57 -5.08
CA THR A 33 2.15 0.32 -4.80
C THR A 33 0.75 0.64 -4.31
N GLN A 34 0.60 1.62 -3.41
CA GLN A 34 -0.71 2.08 -2.93
C GLN A 34 -1.58 2.62 -4.07
N ALA A 35 -0.99 3.39 -4.98
CA ALA A 35 -1.69 3.89 -6.17
C ALA A 35 -2.16 2.73 -7.06
N VAL A 36 -1.34 1.68 -7.26
CA VAL A 36 -1.73 0.48 -8.01
C VAL A 36 -2.93 -0.20 -7.35
N VAL A 37 -2.86 -0.47 -6.05
CA VAL A 37 -3.90 -1.16 -5.29
C VAL A 37 -5.24 -0.43 -5.37
N ASN A 38 -5.22 0.91 -5.25
CA ASN A 38 -6.44 1.70 -5.22
C ASN A 38 -7.05 1.95 -6.62
N ASN A 39 -6.23 1.99 -7.67
CA ASN A 39 -6.69 2.46 -8.97
C ASN A 39 -6.80 1.35 -10.04
N LEU A 40 -6.14 0.20 -9.86
CA LEU A 40 -6.22 -0.88 -10.84
C LEU A 40 -7.61 -1.52 -10.89
N THR A 41 -8.24 -1.77 -9.74
CA THR A 41 -9.58 -2.38 -9.68
C THR A 41 -10.64 -1.53 -10.40
N PRO A 42 -10.77 -0.21 -10.16
CA PRO A 42 -11.67 0.65 -10.93
C PRO A 42 -11.41 0.63 -12.43
N LEU A 43 -10.15 0.59 -12.85
CA LEU A 43 -9.78 0.52 -14.27
C LEU A 43 -10.29 -0.76 -14.96
N LEU A 44 -10.47 -1.85 -14.20
CA LEU A 44 -10.93 -3.13 -14.70
C LEU A 44 -12.48 -3.29 -14.72
N PHE A 45 -13.24 -2.29 -14.29
CA PHE A 45 -14.71 -2.42 -14.15
C PHE A 45 -15.42 -2.84 -15.44
N VAL A 46 -15.08 -2.22 -16.56
CA VAL A 46 -15.64 -2.58 -17.86
C VAL A 46 -15.30 -4.03 -18.22
N VAL A 47 -14.11 -4.46 -17.87
CA VAL A 47 -13.66 -5.85 -18.11
C VAL A 47 -14.40 -6.83 -17.21
N PHE A 48 -14.65 -6.49 -15.94
CA PHE A 48 -15.43 -7.34 -15.04
C PHE A 48 -16.87 -7.51 -15.52
N GLU A 49 -17.48 -6.45 -16.04
CA GLU A 49 -18.83 -6.53 -16.63
C GLU A 49 -18.83 -7.38 -17.91
N THR A 50 -17.95 -7.09 -18.86
CA THR A 50 -17.96 -7.69 -20.19
C THR A 50 -17.40 -9.12 -20.22
N SER A 51 -16.35 -9.41 -19.44
CA SER A 51 -15.63 -10.68 -19.47
C SER A 51 -16.06 -11.66 -18.38
N LEU A 52 -16.52 -11.17 -17.23
CA LEU A 52 -16.94 -11.99 -16.09
C LEU A 52 -18.46 -11.98 -15.85
N GLY A 53 -19.23 -11.14 -16.57
CA GLY A 53 -20.67 -11.01 -16.40
C GLY A 53 -21.11 -10.44 -15.05
N ILE A 54 -20.23 -9.69 -14.36
CA ILE A 54 -20.53 -9.12 -13.05
C ILE A 54 -21.36 -7.85 -13.23
N SER A 55 -22.52 -7.77 -12.57
CA SER A 55 -23.40 -6.60 -12.69
C SER A 55 -22.75 -5.33 -12.12
N ILE A 56 -23.07 -4.16 -12.71
CA ILE A 56 -22.56 -2.84 -12.30
C ILE A 56 -22.78 -2.58 -10.81
N GLY A 57 -23.95 -2.99 -10.26
CA GLY A 57 -24.23 -2.82 -8.83
C GLY A 57 -23.24 -3.59 -7.93
N ARG A 58 -22.84 -4.82 -8.30
CA ARG A 58 -21.84 -5.60 -7.60
C ARG A 58 -20.45 -4.99 -7.76
N ILE A 59 -20.12 -4.47 -8.96
CA ILE A 59 -18.84 -3.79 -9.23
C ILE A 59 -18.69 -2.54 -8.36
N SER A 60 -19.74 -1.72 -8.27
CA SER A 60 -19.72 -0.52 -7.42
C SER A 60 -19.49 -0.84 -5.94
N LEU A 61 -20.02 -1.99 -5.47
CA LEU A 61 -19.80 -2.44 -4.10
C LEU A 61 -18.33 -2.76 -3.80
N LEU A 62 -17.53 -3.16 -4.81
CA LEU A 62 -16.09 -3.42 -4.63
C LEU A 62 -15.34 -2.17 -4.13
N ILE A 63 -15.71 -0.97 -4.60
CA ILE A 63 -15.11 0.29 -4.12
C ILE A 63 -15.43 0.49 -2.64
N THR A 64 -16.69 0.34 -2.27
CA THR A 64 -17.15 0.49 -0.88
C THR A 64 -16.45 -0.51 0.04
N VAL A 65 -16.33 -1.77 -0.38
CA VAL A 65 -15.63 -2.80 0.39
C VAL A 65 -14.14 -2.48 0.49
N ASN A 66 -13.49 -2.07 -0.61
CA ASN A 66 -12.08 -1.71 -0.59
C ASN A 66 -11.78 -0.63 0.47
N PHE A 67 -12.48 0.50 0.41
CA PHE A 67 -12.25 1.58 1.37
C PHE A 67 -12.75 1.23 2.78
N GLY A 68 -13.84 0.46 2.90
CA GLY A 68 -14.32 -0.04 4.18
C GLY A 68 -13.29 -0.94 4.90
N VAL A 69 -12.66 -1.84 4.15
CA VAL A 69 -11.57 -2.70 4.69
C VAL A 69 -10.35 -1.86 5.03
N GLN A 70 -9.94 -0.92 4.18
CA GLN A 70 -8.82 -0.01 4.49
C GLN A 70 -9.10 0.76 5.78
N MET A 71 -10.25 1.40 5.92
CA MET A 71 -10.63 2.13 7.14
C MET A 71 -10.61 1.23 8.39
N LEU A 72 -11.08 -0.01 8.28
CA LEU A 72 -11.03 -0.97 9.37
C LEU A 72 -9.58 -1.32 9.75
N VAL A 73 -8.73 -1.53 8.75
CA VAL A 73 -7.29 -1.79 8.94
C VAL A 73 -6.62 -0.59 9.61
N ASP A 74 -6.92 0.64 9.19
CA ASP A 74 -6.38 1.87 9.77
C ASP A 74 -6.71 1.98 11.26
N LEU A 75 -7.96 1.73 11.63
CA LEU A 75 -8.41 1.74 13.03
C LEU A 75 -7.73 0.66 13.89
N LEU A 76 -7.51 -0.52 13.31
CA LEU A 76 -6.88 -1.65 14.03
C LEU A 76 -5.37 -1.54 14.07
N SER A 77 -4.75 -0.92 13.06
CA SER A 77 -3.30 -0.85 12.88
C SER A 77 -2.58 -0.16 14.03
N ALA A 78 -3.20 0.86 14.64
CA ALA A 78 -2.67 1.57 15.81
C ALA A 78 -2.33 0.63 16.98
N LYS A 79 -3.06 -0.48 17.14
CA LYS A 79 -2.79 -1.49 18.18
C LYS A 79 -1.82 -2.57 17.71
N TRP A 80 -1.93 -3.00 16.47
CA TRP A 80 -1.19 -4.16 15.95
C TRP A 80 0.25 -3.82 15.58
N ILE A 81 0.50 -2.63 15.05
CA ILE A 81 1.85 -2.22 14.65
C ILE A 81 2.80 -2.25 15.83
N ASN A 82 2.35 -1.80 17.00
CA ASN A 82 3.16 -1.81 18.24
C ASN A 82 3.53 -3.23 18.71
N VAL A 83 2.67 -4.23 18.43
CA VAL A 83 2.91 -5.63 18.82
C VAL A 83 3.77 -6.35 17.79
N ILE A 84 3.48 -6.18 16.50
CA ILE A 84 4.13 -6.90 15.40
C ILE A 84 5.48 -6.25 15.04
N GLY A 85 5.59 -4.95 15.22
CA GLY A 85 6.73 -4.12 14.85
C GLY A 85 6.67 -3.63 13.39
N THR A 86 7.12 -2.38 13.18
CA THR A 86 7.03 -1.65 11.91
C THR A 86 7.55 -2.43 10.71
N ARG A 87 8.73 -3.08 10.84
CA ARG A 87 9.32 -3.84 9.72
C ARG A 87 8.45 -5.01 9.27
N ARG A 88 7.95 -5.81 10.23
CA ARG A 88 7.10 -6.96 9.90
C ARG A 88 5.78 -6.53 9.30
N ALA A 89 5.20 -5.45 9.82
CA ALA A 89 3.94 -4.90 9.34
C ALA A 89 4.06 -4.38 7.90
N ILE A 90 5.09 -3.59 7.56
CA ILE A 90 5.24 -3.06 6.19
C ILE A 90 5.60 -4.15 5.16
N VAL A 91 6.39 -5.16 5.57
CA VAL A 91 6.68 -6.33 4.72
C VAL A 91 5.40 -7.13 4.48
N ALA A 92 4.60 -7.38 5.53
CA ALA A 92 3.30 -8.05 5.38
C ALA A 92 2.33 -7.27 4.51
N ALA A 93 2.28 -5.92 4.62
CA ALA A 93 1.47 -5.07 3.76
C ALA A 93 1.74 -5.31 2.28
N HIS A 94 3.02 -5.31 1.90
CA HIS A 94 3.42 -5.56 0.51
C HIS A 94 3.17 -7.01 0.08
N ALA A 95 3.28 -7.98 1.00
CA ALA A 95 2.90 -9.37 0.73
C ALA A 95 1.40 -9.49 0.46
N PHE A 96 0.54 -8.84 1.26
CA PHE A 96 -0.91 -8.81 1.04
C PHE A 96 -1.28 -8.12 -0.28
N ALA A 97 -0.64 -6.99 -0.59
CA ALA A 97 -0.85 -6.29 -1.86
C ALA A 97 -0.48 -7.17 -3.07
N ALA A 98 0.68 -7.82 -3.02
CA ALA A 98 1.12 -8.74 -4.07
C ALA A 98 0.19 -9.95 -4.20
N ALA A 99 -0.17 -10.59 -3.08
CA ALA A 99 -1.08 -11.72 -3.06
C ALA A 99 -2.48 -11.33 -3.59
N GLY A 100 -2.98 -10.15 -3.22
CA GLY A 100 -4.24 -9.61 -3.72
C GLY A 100 -4.22 -9.38 -5.23
N LEU A 101 -3.14 -8.79 -5.76
CA LEU A 101 -2.99 -8.58 -7.21
C LEU A 101 -2.89 -9.90 -7.98
N VAL A 102 -2.14 -10.88 -7.48
CA VAL A 102 -2.09 -12.22 -8.09
C VAL A 102 -3.47 -12.91 -7.99
N ALA A 103 -4.12 -12.81 -6.83
CA ALA A 103 -5.45 -13.34 -6.62
C ALA A 103 -6.47 -12.74 -7.60
N LEU A 104 -6.38 -11.43 -7.89
CA LEU A 104 -7.25 -10.75 -8.84
C LEU A 104 -7.15 -11.34 -10.27
N GLY A 105 -5.96 -11.77 -10.67
CA GLY A 105 -5.77 -12.43 -11.98
C GLY A 105 -6.19 -13.91 -12.00
N VAL A 106 -6.29 -14.57 -10.84
CA VAL A 106 -6.47 -16.04 -10.77
C VAL A 106 -7.82 -16.46 -10.19
N LEU A 107 -8.25 -15.87 -9.05
CA LEU A 107 -9.44 -16.32 -8.31
C LEU A 107 -10.75 -16.22 -9.09
N PRO A 108 -11.01 -15.19 -9.92
CA PRO A 108 -12.25 -15.12 -10.69
C PRO A 108 -12.51 -16.34 -11.58
N TYR A 109 -11.45 -17.03 -12.01
CA TYR A 109 -11.53 -18.26 -12.82
C TYR A 109 -11.54 -19.55 -12.00
N ARG A 110 -11.32 -19.46 -10.69
CA ARG A 110 -11.24 -20.62 -9.78
C ARG A 110 -12.43 -20.73 -8.83
N THR A 111 -13.21 -19.67 -8.69
CA THR A 111 -14.41 -19.62 -7.82
C THR A 111 -15.67 -19.92 -8.65
N ALA A 112 -16.68 -20.51 -8.01
CA ALA A 112 -17.97 -20.79 -8.66
C ALA A 112 -18.70 -19.50 -9.11
N ASP A 113 -18.57 -18.42 -8.31
CA ASP A 113 -19.02 -17.06 -8.69
C ASP A 113 -17.76 -16.19 -8.87
N PRO A 114 -17.47 -15.69 -10.09
CA PRO A 114 -16.33 -14.83 -10.36
C PRO A 114 -16.27 -13.58 -9.46
N TYR A 115 -17.43 -13.06 -9.07
CA TYR A 115 -17.52 -11.92 -8.17
C TYR A 115 -16.86 -12.19 -6.81
N VAL A 116 -17.07 -13.38 -6.26
CA VAL A 116 -16.44 -13.77 -4.97
C VAL A 116 -14.93 -13.79 -5.10
N GLY A 117 -14.41 -14.27 -6.22
CA GLY A 117 -12.97 -14.25 -6.50
C GLY A 117 -12.39 -12.84 -6.57
N VAL A 118 -13.08 -11.93 -7.28
CA VAL A 118 -12.69 -10.50 -7.33
C VAL A 118 -12.77 -9.88 -5.94
N LEU A 119 -13.84 -10.12 -5.19
CA LEU A 119 -14.05 -9.56 -3.85
C LEU A 119 -12.95 -9.99 -2.88
N CYS A 120 -12.60 -11.28 -2.85
CA CYS A 120 -11.50 -11.77 -2.02
C CYS A 120 -10.16 -11.12 -2.39
N ALA A 121 -9.87 -10.96 -3.67
CA ALA A 121 -8.68 -10.30 -4.15
C ALA A 121 -8.63 -8.82 -3.73
N VAL A 122 -9.73 -8.10 -3.88
CA VAL A 122 -9.88 -6.69 -3.46
C VAL A 122 -9.69 -6.56 -1.95
N CYS A 123 -10.27 -7.46 -1.13
CA CYS A 123 -10.05 -7.44 0.32
C CYS A 123 -8.57 -7.64 0.69
N LEU A 124 -7.85 -8.56 0.03
CA LEU A 124 -6.41 -8.74 0.24
C LEU A 124 -5.61 -7.48 -0.14
N CYS A 125 -5.92 -6.89 -1.29
CA CYS A 125 -5.35 -5.61 -1.72
C CYS A 125 -5.62 -4.51 -0.70
N ALA A 126 -6.86 -4.40 -0.21
CA ALA A 126 -7.28 -3.39 0.75
C ALA A 126 -6.55 -3.52 2.10
N VAL A 127 -6.33 -4.74 2.59
CA VAL A 127 -5.52 -4.97 3.80
C VAL A 127 -4.08 -4.49 3.58
N GLY A 128 -3.46 -4.86 2.45
CA GLY A 128 -2.12 -4.40 2.10
C GLY A 128 -2.04 -2.88 1.97
N GLY A 129 -3.02 -2.28 1.28
CA GLY A 129 -3.15 -0.84 1.08
C GLY A 129 -3.28 -0.07 2.40
N GLY A 130 -4.22 -0.45 3.26
CA GLY A 130 -4.43 0.22 4.55
C GLY A 130 -3.17 0.21 5.43
N ILE A 131 -2.52 -0.96 5.61
CA ILE A 131 -1.27 -1.02 6.38
C ILE A 131 -0.17 -0.14 5.76
N THR A 132 -0.06 -0.10 4.43
CA THR A 132 0.91 0.72 3.71
C THR A 132 0.66 2.20 3.96
N GLU A 133 -0.58 2.65 3.89
CA GLU A 133 -1.01 4.03 4.10
C GLU A 133 -0.65 4.54 5.49
N VAL A 134 -0.95 3.74 6.52
CA VAL A 134 -0.66 4.09 7.92
C VAL A 134 0.83 4.15 8.21
N LEU A 135 1.65 3.29 7.58
CA LEU A 135 3.06 3.13 7.95
C LEU A 135 4.04 3.99 7.18
N ILE A 136 3.80 4.27 5.91
CA ILE A 136 4.83 4.88 5.05
C ILE A 136 5.13 6.31 5.46
N SER A 137 4.11 7.12 5.73
CA SER A 137 4.32 8.51 6.17
C SER A 137 5.11 8.61 7.49
N PRO A 138 4.77 7.87 8.56
CA PRO A 138 5.59 7.82 9.77
C PRO A 138 7.02 7.29 9.54
N ILE A 139 7.21 6.33 8.64
CA ILE A 139 8.55 5.84 8.29
C ILE A 139 9.39 6.96 7.68
N VAL A 140 8.85 7.73 6.73
CA VAL A 140 9.55 8.86 6.10
C VAL A 140 9.82 9.97 7.11
N GLU A 141 8.87 10.28 7.98
CA GLU A 141 9.02 11.30 9.01
C GLU A 141 10.12 10.95 10.04
N ALA A 142 10.27 9.67 10.35
CA ALA A 142 11.29 9.19 11.29
C ALA A 142 12.71 9.20 10.70
N LEU A 143 12.87 9.35 9.37
CA LEU A 143 14.19 9.40 8.74
C LEU A 143 14.94 10.69 9.11
N PRO A 144 16.27 10.63 9.28
CA PRO A 144 17.08 11.82 9.43
C PRO A 144 17.12 12.57 8.09
N SER A 145 16.39 13.68 8.00
CA SER A 145 16.34 14.56 6.83
C SER A 145 16.34 16.01 7.29
N GLU A 146 17.10 16.87 6.60
CA GLU A 146 17.09 18.32 6.81
C GLU A 146 15.80 18.94 6.26
N ASP A 147 15.22 18.37 5.19
CA ASP A 147 13.97 18.78 4.58
C ASP A 147 12.91 17.68 4.70
N LYS A 148 12.25 17.61 5.84
CA LYS A 148 11.14 16.66 6.08
C LYS A 148 9.90 17.03 5.27
N ALA A 149 9.59 18.32 5.17
CA ALA A 149 8.42 18.79 4.45
C ALA A 149 8.53 18.48 2.95
N GLY A 150 9.70 18.70 2.34
CA GLY A 150 9.96 18.33 0.96
C GLY A 150 9.88 16.81 0.73
N SER A 151 10.43 16.01 1.64
CA SER A 151 10.36 14.55 1.57
C SER A 151 8.92 14.03 1.63
N MET A 152 8.08 14.62 2.48
CA MET A 152 6.65 14.28 2.59
C MET A 152 5.87 14.75 1.37
N SER A 153 6.11 15.96 0.88
CA SER A 153 5.48 16.47 -0.35
C SER A 153 5.81 15.59 -1.55
N LEU A 154 7.08 15.19 -1.68
CA LEU A 154 7.53 14.31 -2.74
C LEU A 154 6.91 12.90 -2.62
N LEU A 155 6.73 12.39 -1.40
CA LEU A 155 6.06 11.11 -1.14
C LEU A 155 4.63 11.11 -1.74
N HIS A 156 3.85 12.17 -1.47
CA HIS A 156 2.51 12.29 -2.04
C HIS A 156 2.53 12.50 -3.57
N ALA A 157 3.53 13.20 -4.09
CA ALA A 157 3.72 13.33 -5.54
C ALA A 157 3.96 11.96 -6.20
N PHE A 158 4.71 11.05 -5.57
CA PHE A 158 4.89 9.68 -6.06
C PHE A 158 3.60 8.87 -6.10
N TYR A 159 2.66 9.11 -5.17
CA TYR A 159 1.31 8.52 -5.28
C TYR A 159 0.59 9.00 -6.54
N CYS A 160 0.60 10.32 -6.79
CA CYS A 160 -0.03 10.90 -7.99
C CYS A 160 0.62 10.37 -9.28
N TRP A 161 1.94 10.33 -9.35
CA TRP A 161 2.66 9.76 -10.49
C TRP A 161 2.39 8.27 -10.66
N GLY A 162 2.30 7.54 -9.54
CA GLY A 162 1.89 6.13 -9.53
C GLY A 162 0.50 5.95 -10.12
N HIS A 163 -0.46 6.80 -9.75
CA HIS A 163 -1.82 6.78 -10.31
C HIS A 163 -1.79 6.99 -11.84
N VAL A 164 -1.11 8.04 -12.31
CA VAL A 164 -0.94 8.28 -13.75
C VAL A 164 -0.26 7.09 -14.43
N GLY A 165 0.80 6.56 -13.82
CA GLY A 165 1.53 5.41 -14.33
C GLY A 165 0.64 4.16 -14.47
N VAL A 166 -0.20 3.88 -13.47
CA VAL A 166 -1.16 2.75 -13.52
C VAL A 166 -2.12 2.91 -14.69
N VAL A 167 -2.71 4.09 -14.86
CA VAL A 167 -3.66 4.34 -15.93
C VAL A 167 -2.99 4.21 -17.30
N VAL A 168 -1.87 4.90 -17.50
CA VAL A 168 -1.17 4.93 -18.79
C VAL A 168 -0.64 3.55 -19.18
N LEU A 169 0.08 2.88 -18.29
CA LEU A 169 0.68 1.56 -18.59
C LEU A 169 -0.37 0.48 -18.74
N SER A 170 -1.46 0.52 -17.96
CA SER A 170 -2.55 -0.45 -18.10
C SER A 170 -3.34 -0.21 -19.40
N THR A 171 -3.57 1.05 -19.78
CA THR A 171 -4.22 1.38 -21.06
C THR A 171 -3.35 0.94 -22.24
N LEU A 172 -2.04 1.18 -22.16
CA LEU A 172 -1.09 0.72 -23.19
C LEU A 172 -1.09 -0.81 -23.27
N TYR A 173 -1.10 -1.50 -22.13
CA TYR A 173 -1.22 -2.96 -22.11
C TYR A 173 -2.47 -3.43 -22.86
N PHE A 174 -3.64 -2.84 -22.60
CA PHE A 174 -4.87 -3.21 -23.30
C PHE A 174 -4.86 -2.87 -24.79
N ALA A 175 -4.21 -1.77 -25.18
CA ALA A 175 -4.04 -1.41 -26.58
C ALA A 175 -3.17 -2.43 -27.33
N LEU A 176 -2.15 -3.02 -26.69
CA LEU A 176 -1.22 -3.96 -27.30
C LEU A 176 -1.69 -5.43 -27.20
N ALA A 177 -2.20 -5.85 -26.04
CA ALA A 177 -2.52 -7.23 -25.73
C ALA A 177 -4.02 -7.56 -25.86
N GLY A 178 -4.87 -6.54 -25.97
CA GLY A 178 -6.33 -6.66 -25.94
C GLY A 178 -6.88 -6.94 -24.55
N THR A 179 -8.20 -6.74 -24.39
CA THR A 179 -8.91 -6.96 -23.12
C THR A 179 -9.04 -8.44 -22.76
N GLY A 180 -8.95 -9.38 -23.70
CA GLY A 180 -9.04 -10.81 -23.43
C GLY A 180 -7.94 -11.38 -22.54
N ARG A 181 -6.82 -10.67 -22.38
CA ARG A 181 -5.69 -11.05 -21.50
C ARG A 181 -5.62 -10.24 -20.22
N TRP A 182 -6.72 -9.65 -19.81
CA TRP A 182 -6.76 -8.74 -18.65
C TRP A 182 -6.22 -9.37 -17.35
N ALA A 183 -6.43 -10.66 -17.14
CA ALA A 183 -6.01 -11.37 -15.93
C ALA A 183 -4.48 -11.36 -15.70
N LEU A 184 -3.69 -11.20 -16.76
CA LEU A 184 -2.23 -11.11 -16.65
C LEU A 184 -1.79 -9.72 -16.14
N LEU A 185 -2.56 -8.68 -16.38
CA LEU A 185 -2.20 -7.30 -15.99
C LEU A 185 -2.00 -7.13 -14.48
N PRO A 186 -2.93 -7.54 -13.58
CA PRO A 186 -2.70 -7.45 -12.15
C PRO A 186 -1.51 -8.32 -11.68
N VAL A 187 -1.26 -9.46 -12.32
CA VAL A 187 -0.08 -10.29 -12.00
C VAL A 187 1.23 -9.58 -12.35
N LEU A 188 1.26 -8.84 -13.46
CA LEU A 188 2.42 -8.01 -13.81
C LEU A 188 2.62 -6.89 -12.79
N TRP A 189 1.54 -6.22 -12.37
CA TRP A 189 1.61 -5.20 -11.32
C TRP A 189 2.05 -5.76 -9.96
N ALA A 190 1.81 -7.03 -9.68
CA ALA A 190 2.25 -7.67 -8.42
C ALA A 190 3.79 -7.74 -8.27
N VAL A 191 4.54 -7.61 -9.36
CA VAL A 191 6.02 -7.55 -9.32
C VAL A 191 6.50 -6.36 -8.49
N LEU A 192 5.80 -5.21 -8.58
CA LEU A 192 6.18 -4.00 -7.86
C LEU A 192 6.14 -4.20 -6.31
N PRO A 193 5.01 -4.59 -5.69
CA PRO A 193 4.98 -4.87 -4.26
C PRO A 193 5.91 -6.03 -3.85
N LEU A 194 6.12 -7.06 -4.67
CA LEU A 194 7.07 -8.13 -4.38
C LEU A 194 8.52 -7.60 -4.28
N CYS A 195 8.96 -6.80 -5.23
CA CYS A 195 10.27 -6.17 -5.17
C CYS A 195 10.39 -5.25 -3.95
N ASN A 196 9.38 -4.45 -3.67
CA ASN A 196 9.39 -3.52 -2.56
C ASN A 196 9.31 -4.22 -1.20
N MET A 197 8.63 -5.36 -1.10
CA MET A 197 8.64 -6.24 0.06
C MET A 197 10.08 -6.66 0.43
N VAL A 198 10.85 -7.11 -0.56
CA VAL A 198 12.26 -7.49 -0.37
C VAL A 198 13.11 -6.30 0.05
N LEU A 199 12.83 -5.12 -0.51
CA LEU A 199 13.53 -3.89 -0.18
C LEU A 199 13.25 -3.48 1.27
N PHE A 200 11.99 -3.43 1.72
CA PHE A 200 11.63 -3.12 3.12
C PHE A 200 12.13 -4.16 4.13
N ALA A 201 12.31 -5.41 3.73
CA ALA A 201 12.93 -6.41 4.59
C ALA A 201 14.39 -6.09 4.91
N ARG A 202 15.10 -5.32 4.06
CA ARG A 202 16.54 -5.09 4.13
C ARG A 202 16.97 -3.66 4.47
N VAL A 203 16.15 -2.64 4.15
CA VAL A 203 16.51 -1.22 4.41
C VAL A 203 16.53 -0.91 5.91
N PRO A 204 17.37 0.05 6.37
CA PRO A 204 17.36 0.50 7.75
C PRO A 204 16.06 1.27 8.05
N LEU A 205 15.33 0.89 9.10
CA LEU A 205 14.17 1.61 9.61
C LEU A 205 14.52 2.27 10.94
N CYS A 206 14.09 3.52 11.10
CA CYS A 206 14.17 4.24 12.37
C CYS A 206 12.98 3.88 13.27
N LYS A 207 13.12 4.06 14.59
CA LYS A 207 11.98 3.97 15.52
C LYS A 207 10.97 5.06 15.19
N LEU A 208 9.71 4.69 15.14
CA LEU A 208 8.63 5.66 14.95
C LEU A 208 8.42 6.49 16.23
N ALA A 209 8.07 7.75 16.08
CA ALA A 209 7.87 8.67 17.22
C ALA A 209 6.74 8.23 18.18
N GLY A 210 5.82 7.36 17.72
CA GLY A 210 4.72 6.82 18.53
C GLY A 210 5.09 5.70 19.49
N ASP A 211 6.32 5.17 19.42
CA ASP A 211 6.74 4.03 20.26
C ASP A 211 6.98 4.43 21.74
N GLU A 212 7.12 5.71 22.05
CA GLU A 212 7.52 6.17 23.40
C GLU A 212 6.39 6.84 24.21
N HIS A 213 5.35 7.39 23.58
CA HIS A 213 4.26 8.08 24.29
C HIS A 213 2.88 7.82 23.66
N HIS A 214 2.08 6.99 24.33
CA HIS A 214 0.68 6.83 23.98
C HIS A 214 -0.17 7.93 24.62
N THR A 215 -0.52 8.95 23.83
CA THR A 215 -1.53 9.91 24.28
C THR A 215 -2.91 9.25 24.19
N PRO A 216 -3.64 9.08 25.31
CA PRO A 216 -4.95 8.43 25.28
C PRO A 216 -5.93 9.25 24.42
N LEU A 217 -6.76 8.56 23.64
CA LEU A 217 -7.74 9.18 22.73
C LEU A 217 -8.60 10.23 23.41
N ARG A 218 -8.96 10.02 24.70
CA ARG A 218 -9.71 10.99 25.51
C ARG A 218 -8.97 12.33 25.69
N ALA A 219 -7.64 12.32 25.78
CA ALA A 219 -6.85 13.54 25.91
C ALA A 219 -6.79 14.28 24.58
N LEU A 220 -6.69 13.54 23.48
CA LEU A 220 -6.71 14.09 22.12
C LEU A 220 -8.06 14.77 21.83
N LEU A 221 -9.19 14.12 22.14
CA LEU A 221 -10.54 14.67 21.92
C LEU A 221 -10.86 15.90 22.79
N LYS A 222 -10.10 16.16 23.87
CA LYS A 222 -10.22 17.38 24.66
C LYS A 222 -9.48 18.58 24.05
N SER A 223 -8.59 18.36 23.10
CA SER A 223 -7.83 19.41 22.44
C SER A 223 -8.68 20.09 21.37
N LYS A 224 -8.85 21.42 21.49
CA LYS A 224 -9.52 22.24 20.46
C LYS A 224 -8.83 22.16 19.11
N MET A 225 -7.51 21.99 19.09
CA MET A 225 -6.70 21.82 17.87
C MET A 225 -7.16 20.61 17.05
N ILE A 226 -7.48 19.48 17.70
CA ILE A 226 -7.92 18.27 16.98
C ILE A 226 -9.26 18.48 16.28
N TRP A 227 -10.19 19.16 16.93
CA TRP A 227 -11.46 19.51 16.32
C TRP A 227 -11.29 20.46 15.13
N LEU A 228 -10.36 21.39 15.22
CA LEU A 228 -10.01 22.28 14.08
C LEU A 228 -9.43 21.45 12.91
N PHE A 229 -8.49 20.54 13.16
CA PHE A 229 -7.95 19.67 12.12
C PHE A 229 -9.02 18.75 11.50
N LEU A 230 -9.90 18.17 12.32
CA LEU A 230 -11.01 17.35 11.82
C LEU A 230 -11.96 18.20 10.94
N LEU A 231 -12.28 19.42 11.35
CA LEU A 231 -13.08 20.34 10.54
C LEU A 231 -12.39 20.64 9.21
N MET A 232 -11.09 20.93 9.23
CA MET A 232 -10.32 21.19 8.01
C MET A 232 -10.31 19.96 7.08
N MET A 233 -10.18 18.74 7.61
CA MET A 233 -10.26 17.51 6.82
C MET A 233 -11.61 17.27 6.18
N VAL A 234 -12.71 17.66 6.85
CA VAL A 234 -14.07 17.55 6.29
C VAL A 234 -14.32 18.59 5.21
N CYS A 235 -13.66 19.74 5.28
CA CYS A 235 -13.80 20.83 4.31
C CYS A 235 -12.87 20.71 3.09
N ALA A 236 -11.84 19.86 3.15
CA ALA A 236 -10.87 19.61 2.07
C ALA A 236 -11.38 18.56 1.09
#